data_bf31bd4d511d99fe9f296cd4e41a4b4c
#
_entry.id   bf31bd4d511d99fe9f296cd4e41a4b4c
#
_cell.length_a   1.000
_cell.length_b   1.000
_cell.length_c   1.000
_cell.angle_alpha   90.00
_cell.angle_beta   90.00
_cell.angle_gamma   90.00
#
_symmetry.space_group_name_H-M   'P 1'
#
loop_
_entity.id
_entity.type
_entity.pdbx_description
1 polymer ?
#
loop_
_entity_poly.entity_id
_entity_poly.type
_entity_poly.pdbx_seq_one_letter_code
_entity_poly.pdbx_strand_id
1 'polypeptide(L)'
;MRVQTYLNLFGYKLDAAVVNKILPQSSTDNYLQSLIDLQTKYLRVIDNCFYPVPIFKAKQSIAEIINTDRLYELSQQIFGTQDPAAVLYSDEKTQLLEKINGKYVLSLYLPNVEVTKLNVNIKGDELLVDINNFRKSIILPNVLVGRKTEGADFIEGNLNITFAN
;
A
#
# COMPACT_ATOMS: atom_id res chain seq x y z
N MET A 1 -2.10 6.33 4.27
CA MET A 1 -2.81 5.05 4.43
C MET A 1 -3.83 4.79 3.32
N ARG A 2 -4.83 5.65 3.10
CA ARG A 2 -5.85 5.44 2.04
C ARG A 2 -5.28 5.30 0.62
N VAL A 3 -4.17 5.98 0.32
CA VAL A 3 -3.55 5.97 -1.02
C VAL A 3 -3.10 4.57 -1.42
N GLN A 4 -2.45 3.82 -0.55
CA GLN A 4 -2.01 2.44 -0.83
C GLN A 4 -3.20 1.53 -1.17
N THR A 5 -4.27 1.59 -0.38
CA THR A 5 -5.49 0.82 -0.63
C THR A 5 -6.10 1.16 -1.99
N TYR A 6 -6.14 2.45 -2.35
CA TYR A 6 -6.67 2.87 -3.65
C TYR A 6 -5.76 2.42 -4.79
N LEU A 7 -4.43 2.52 -4.66
CA LEU A 7 -3.50 2.01 -5.66
C LEU A 7 -3.71 0.51 -5.88
N ASN A 8 -3.82 -0.28 -4.82
CA ASN A 8 -4.07 -1.70 -4.92
C ASN A 8 -5.42 -2.01 -5.58
N LEU A 9 -6.46 -1.25 -5.26
CA LEU A 9 -7.77 -1.41 -5.87
C LEU A 9 -7.76 -1.11 -7.39
N PHE A 10 -6.83 -0.25 -7.83
CA PHE A 10 -6.58 -0.02 -9.26
C PHE A 10 -5.58 -1.01 -9.89
N GLY A 11 -5.08 -1.99 -9.13
CA GLY A 11 -4.11 -2.96 -9.60
C GLY A 11 -2.67 -2.47 -9.61
N TYR A 12 -2.40 -1.27 -9.04
CA TYR A 12 -1.03 -0.76 -8.90
C TYR A 12 -0.40 -1.30 -7.62
N LYS A 13 0.74 -1.91 -7.77
CA LYS A 13 1.56 -2.33 -6.64
C LYS A 13 2.41 -1.18 -6.11
N LEU A 14 2.59 -1.15 -4.80
CA LEU A 14 3.55 -0.27 -4.15
C LEU A 14 4.84 -1.05 -3.92
N ASP A 15 5.89 -0.72 -4.63
CA ASP A 15 7.18 -1.41 -4.54
C ASP A 15 8.03 -0.90 -3.37
N ALA A 16 7.97 0.38 -3.08
CA ALA A 16 8.63 1.01 -1.95
C ALA A 16 7.94 2.32 -1.54
N ALA A 17 8.19 2.77 -0.33
CA ALA A 17 7.82 4.10 0.14
C ALA A 17 9.07 4.90 0.52
N VAL A 18 9.09 6.21 0.24
CA VAL A 18 10.18 7.09 0.65
C VAL A 18 9.65 8.16 1.59
N VAL A 19 10.16 8.18 2.81
CA VAL A 19 9.89 9.25 3.78
C VAL A 19 10.94 10.33 3.60
N ASN A 20 10.53 11.46 3.06
CA ASN A 20 11.43 12.56 2.74
C ASN A 20 11.50 13.60 3.87
N LYS A 21 12.57 14.39 3.88
CA LYS A 21 12.80 15.52 4.80
C LYS A 21 12.81 15.11 6.28
N ILE A 22 13.46 14.01 6.60
CA ILE A 22 13.63 13.56 7.98
C ILE A 22 14.59 14.52 8.70
N LEU A 23 14.11 15.09 9.79
CA LEU A 23 14.90 15.96 10.67
C LEU A 23 16.04 15.18 11.35
N PRO A 24 17.07 15.86 11.85
CA PRO A 24 18.17 15.22 12.59
C PRO A 24 17.64 14.47 13.83
N GLN A 25 18.47 13.60 14.41
CA GLN A 25 18.04 12.73 15.51
C GLN A 25 17.89 13.46 16.85
N SER A 26 18.54 14.61 17.00
CA SER A 26 18.47 15.41 18.23
C SER A 26 18.77 16.88 17.93
N SER A 27 18.30 17.76 18.80
CA SER A 27 18.59 19.18 18.78
C SER A 27 18.69 19.75 20.20
N THR A 28 19.48 20.79 20.36
CA THR A 28 19.52 21.61 21.58
C THR A 28 18.42 22.66 21.62
N ASP A 29 17.80 22.95 20.50
CA ASP A 29 16.64 23.84 20.41
C ASP A 29 15.38 23.08 20.81
N ASN A 30 14.65 23.61 21.81
CA ASN A 30 13.47 22.96 22.36
C ASN A 30 12.34 22.81 21.35
N TYR A 31 12.17 23.79 20.46
CA TYR A 31 11.12 23.72 19.43
C TYR A 31 11.44 22.63 18.40
N LEU A 32 12.67 22.64 17.92
CA LEU A 32 13.13 21.61 16.98
C LEU A 32 13.10 20.21 17.60
N GLN A 33 13.48 20.07 18.89
CA GLN A 33 13.38 18.80 19.61
C GLN A 33 11.95 18.27 19.67
N SER A 34 10.98 19.15 19.92
CA SER A 34 9.57 18.78 19.93
C SER A 34 9.07 18.26 18.57
N LEU A 35 9.57 18.84 17.47
CA LEU A 35 9.27 18.36 16.11
C LEU A 35 9.92 17.01 15.83
N ILE A 36 11.14 16.78 16.32
CA ILE A 36 11.84 15.49 16.20
C ILE A 36 11.11 14.39 16.96
N ASP A 37 10.61 14.67 18.15
CA ASP A 37 9.83 13.73 18.95
C ASP A 37 8.51 13.37 18.25
N LEU A 38 7.83 14.37 17.71
CA LEU A 38 6.62 14.17 16.92
C LEU A 38 6.89 13.36 15.65
N GLN A 39 7.97 13.67 14.93
CA GLN A 39 8.41 12.91 13.77
C GLN A 39 8.67 11.44 14.13
N THR A 40 9.37 11.19 15.24
CA THR A 40 9.68 9.83 15.69
C THR A 40 8.41 9.01 15.92
N LYS A 41 7.38 9.64 16.51
CA LYS A 41 6.06 9.02 16.69
C LYS A 41 5.42 8.65 15.33
N TYR A 42 5.44 9.58 14.37
CA TYR A 42 4.84 9.32 13.06
C TYR A 42 5.63 8.31 12.22
N LEU A 43 6.96 8.26 12.34
CA LEU A 43 7.76 7.25 11.66
C LEU A 43 7.35 5.83 12.07
N ARG A 44 7.08 5.59 13.36
CA ARG A 44 6.57 4.29 13.83
C ARG A 44 5.20 3.96 13.24
N VAL A 45 4.32 4.95 13.11
CA VAL A 45 3.01 4.78 12.48
C VAL A 45 3.18 4.43 10.99
N ILE A 46 4.10 5.11 10.30
CA ILE A 46 4.41 4.84 8.89
C ILE A 46 4.95 3.41 8.73
N ASP A 47 5.94 3.02 9.55
CA ASP A 47 6.53 1.68 9.51
C ASP A 47 5.45 0.58 9.66
N ASN A 48 4.51 0.76 10.60
CA ASN A 48 3.41 -0.21 10.81
C ASN A 48 2.40 -0.20 9.66
N CYS A 49 2.12 0.96 9.08
CA CYS A 49 1.07 1.10 8.07
C CYS A 49 1.48 0.60 6.69
N PHE A 50 2.77 0.69 6.38
CA PHE A 50 3.29 0.24 5.09
C PHE A 50 3.88 -1.17 5.14
N TYR A 51 4.03 -1.76 6.34
CA TYR A 51 4.47 -3.15 6.43
C TYR A 51 3.63 -4.06 5.52
N PRO A 52 4.27 -4.95 4.73
CA PRO A 52 5.70 -5.27 4.63
C PRO A 52 6.45 -4.47 3.53
N VAL A 53 5.88 -3.42 2.97
CA VAL A 53 6.52 -2.60 1.92
C VAL A 53 7.80 -1.95 2.46
N PRO A 54 8.93 -2.03 1.76
CA PRO A 54 10.18 -1.36 2.15
C PRO A 54 10.03 0.15 2.28
N ILE A 55 10.60 0.71 3.35
CA ILE A 55 10.55 2.15 3.61
C ILE A 55 11.96 2.72 3.61
N PHE A 56 12.22 3.60 2.67
CA PHE A 56 13.45 4.37 2.60
C PHE A 56 13.30 5.72 3.30
N LYS A 57 14.40 6.23 3.83
CA LYS A 57 14.41 7.44 4.64
C LYS A 57 15.42 8.44 4.09
N ALA A 58 14.93 9.58 3.58
CA ALA A 58 15.76 10.69 3.11
C ALA A 58 15.81 11.80 4.15
N LYS A 59 17.01 12.14 4.63
CA LYS A 59 17.22 13.21 5.61
C LYS A 59 17.00 14.58 4.98
N GLN A 60 16.57 15.54 5.77
CA GLN A 60 16.50 16.92 5.37
C GLN A 60 17.89 17.45 5.00
N SER A 61 18.06 17.88 3.77
CA SER A 61 19.29 18.60 3.36
C SER A 61 19.25 20.04 3.82
N ILE A 62 20.41 20.56 4.22
CA ILE A 62 20.59 21.99 4.56
C ILE A 62 20.65 22.84 3.30
N ALA A 63 21.18 22.28 2.22
CA ALA A 63 21.34 22.98 0.96
C ALA A 63 20.52 22.29 -0.14
N GLU A 64 20.22 23.01 -1.21
CA GLU A 64 19.58 22.51 -2.39
C GLU A 64 20.45 21.46 -3.10
N ILE A 65 19.81 20.43 -3.65
CA ILE A 65 20.47 19.30 -4.33
C ILE A 65 20.42 19.56 -5.82
N ILE A 66 21.48 20.18 -6.37
CA ILE A 66 21.46 20.70 -7.74
C ILE A 66 22.39 19.96 -8.70
N ASN A 67 23.46 19.32 -8.23
CA ASN A 67 24.45 18.70 -9.09
C ASN A 67 24.52 17.18 -8.92
N THR A 68 25.23 16.52 -9.83
CA THR A 68 25.38 15.05 -9.88
C THR A 68 25.96 14.49 -8.60
N ASP A 69 26.94 15.19 -8.01
CA ASP A 69 27.62 14.71 -6.79
C ASP A 69 26.64 14.70 -5.61
N ARG A 70 25.86 15.79 -5.47
CA ARG A 70 24.81 15.88 -4.45
C ARG A 70 23.70 14.86 -4.64
N LEU A 71 23.32 14.60 -5.89
CA LEU A 71 22.34 13.55 -6.22
C LEU A 71 22.90 12.18 -5.88
N TYR A 72 24.18 11.94 -6.13
CA TYR A 72 24.85 10.70 -5.77
C TYR A 72 24.88 10.51 -4.24
N GLU A 73 25.27 11.54 -3.49
CA GLU A 73 25.23 11.52 -2.02
C GLU A 73 23.83 11.19 -1.48
N LEU A 74 22.80 11.81 -2.04
CA LEU A 74 21.40 11.53 -1.68
C LEU A 74 21.01 10.09 -2.00
N SER A 75 21.40 9.59 -3.18
CA SER A 75 21.18 8.21 -3.59
C SER A 75 21.82 7.21 -2.62
N GLN A 76 23.08 7.45 -2.25
CA GLN A 76 23.78 6.62 -1.24
C GLN A 76 23.11 6.69 0.14
N GLN A 77 22.61 7.87 0.52
CA GLN A 77 21.87 8.02 1.77
C GLN A 77 20.58 7.22 1.81
N ILE A 78 19.84 7.18 0.70
CA ILE A 78 18.51 6.54 0.61
C ILE A 78 18.64 5.04 0.41
N PHE A 79 19.45 4.62 -0.56
CA PHE A 79 19.51 3.25 -1.05
C PHE A 79 20.75 2.47 -0.56
N GLY A 80 21.80 3.18 -0.12
CA GLY A 80 23.06 2.53 0.27
C GLY A 80 23.65 1.74 -0.89
N THR A 81 23.75 0.42 -0.73
CA THR A 81 24.26 -0.51 -1.76
C THR A 81 23.15 -1.15 -2.59
N GLN A 82 21.88 -0.84 -2.31
CA GLN A 82 20.76 -1.40 -3.07
C GLN A 82 20.61 -0.69 -4.41
N ASP A 83 20.31 -1.46 -5.45
CA ASP A 83 19.97 -0.90 -6.75
C ASP A 83 18.55 -0.30 -6.72
N PRO A 84 18.40 1.03 -6.89
CA PRO A 84 17.09 1.67 -6.89
C PRO A 84 16.21 1.27 -8.08
N ALA A 85 16.78 0.66 -9.12
CA ALA A 85 16.03 0.16 -10.26
C ALA A 85 15.56 -1.30 -10.09
N ALA A 86 16.04 -1.99 -9.06
CA ALA A 86 15.56 -3.33 -8.74
C ALA A 86 14.12 -3.30 -8.21
N VAL A 87 13.38 -4.37 -8.46
CA VAL A 87 12.08 -4.59 -7.81
C VAL A 87 12.36 -4.98 -6.36
N LEU A 88 11.99 -4.11 -5.42
CA LEU A 88 12.34 -4.23 -4.00
C LEU A 88 11.28 -5.01 -3.20
N TYR A 89 10.03 -4.94 -3.65
CA TYR A 89 8.91 -5.62 -3.03
C TYR A 89 8.02 -6.18 -4.13
N SER A 90 8.01 -7.50 -4.29
CA SER A 90 7.63 -7.98 -5.59
C SER A 90 6.33 -8.73 -5.72
N ASP A 91 5.92 -9.59 -4.80
CA ASP A 91 5.13 -10.73 -5.28
C ASP A 91 3.68 -10.79 -4.83
N GLU A 92 3.21 -9.92 -4.00
CA GLU A 92 1.79 -9.90 -3.66
C GLU A 92 0.96 -9.35 -4.82
N LYS A 93 0.17 -10.21 -5.42
CA LYS A 93 -0.82 -9.80 -6.41
C LYS A 93 -1.89 -8.99 -5.71
N THR A 94 -2.15 -7.79 -6.21
CA THR A 94 -3.24 -6.94 -5.71
C THR A 94 -4.61 -7.58 -5.89
N GLN A 95 -4.71 -8.47 -6.89
CA GLN A 95 -5.88 -9.28 -7.20
C GLN A 95 -5.44 -10.70 -7.54
N LEU A 96 -6.06 -11.67 -6.90
CA LEU A 96 -5.77 -13.09 -7.10
C LEU A 96 -7.09 -13.85 -7.30
N LEU A 97 -7.13 -14.71 -8.29
CA LEU A 97 -8.24 -15.62 -8.52
C LEU A 97 -7.73 -17.05 -8.40
N GLU A 98 -8.28 -17.79 -7.47
CA GLU A 98 -7.92 -19.19 -7.22
C GLU A 98 -9.15 -20.10 -7.20
N LYS A 99 -8.92 -21.38 -7.46
CA LYS A 99 -9.95 -22.40 -7.29
C LYS A 99 -9.59 -23.27 -6.08
N ILE A 100 -10.33 -23.11 -4.99
CA ILE A 100 -10.11 -23.79 -3.72
C ILE A 100 -11.31 -24.70 -3.44
N ASN A 101 -11.08 -25.99 -3.26
CA ASN A 101 -12.13 -26.98 -2.98
C ASN A 101 -13.32 -26.93 -3.98
N GLY A 102 -13.02 -26.70 -5.26
CA GLY A 102 -14.01 -26.62 -6.31
C GLY A 102 -14.69 -25.25 -6.48
N LYS A 103 -14.55 -24.33 -5.53
CA LYS A 103 -15.10 -22.97 -5.57
C LYS A 103 -14.06 -21.98 -6.05
N TYR A 104 -14.51 -20.90 -6.67
CA TYR A 104 -13.62 -19.80 -7.04
C TYR A 104 -13.57 -18.74 -5.92
N VAL A 105 -12.38 -18.34 -5.56
CA VAL A 105 -12.13 -17.27 -4.59
C VAL A 105 -11.39 -16.14 -5.29
N LEU A 106 -12.03 -14.98 -5.34
CA LEU A 106 -11.41 -13.73 -5.78
C LEU A 106 -10.93 -12.95 -4.56
N SER A 107 -9.63 -12.80 -4.44
CA SER A 107 -8.97 -12.07 -3.35
C SER A 107 -8.51 -10.70 -3.85
N LEU A 108 -8.84 -9.65 -3.10
CA LEU A 108 -8.39 -8.28 -3.33
C LEU A 108 -7.60 -7.81 -2.11
N TYR A 109 -6.33 -7.43 -2.28
CA TYR A 109 -5.51 -6.90 -1.19
C TYR A 109 -5.83 -5.42 -0.95
N LEU A 110 -6.50 -5.12 0.14
CA LEU A 110 -6.99 -3.81 0.56
C LEU A 110 -6.47 -3.46 1.96
N PRO A 111 -5.16 -3.19 2.13
CA PRO A 111 -4.59 -2.90 3.43
C PRO A 111 -5.19 -1.61 4.01
N ASN A 112 -5.25 -1.52 5.34
CA ASN A 112 -5.71 -0.35 6.07
C ASN A 112 -7.18 0.04 5.84
N VAL A 113 -8.03 -0.89 5.41
CA VAL A 113 -9.47 -0.69 5.31
C VAL A 113 -10.17 -1.06 6.63
N GLU A 114 -11.04 -0.17 7.10
CA GLU A 114 -11.98 -0.49 8.16
C GLU A 114 -13.16 -1.26 7.55
N VAL A 115 -13.38 -2.49 7.99
CA VAL A 115 -14.43 -3.39 7.45
C VAL A 115 -15.81 -2.73 7.49
N THR A 116 -16.09 -1.94 8.52
CA THR A 116 -17.36 -1.20 8.66
C THR A 116 -17.63 -0.16 7.57
N LYS A 117 -16.59 0.22 6.82
CA LYS A 117 -16.64 1.20 5.72
C LYS A 117 -16.46 0.56 4.35
N LEU A 118 -16.37 -0.76 4.30
CA LEU A 118 -16.25 -1.56 3.09
C LEU A 118 -17.63 -2.08 2.71
N ASN A 119 -18.06 -1.78 1.49
CA ASN A 119 -19.27 -2.38 0.92
C ASN A 119 -18.94 -3.00 -0.42
N VAL A 120 -19.48 -4.19 -0.66
CA VAL A 120 -19.20 -4.98 -1.85
C VAL A 120 -20.49 -5.43 -2.48
N ASN A 121 -20.65 -5.18 -3.78
CA ASN A 121 -21.82 -5.59 -4.52
C ASN A 121 -21.41 -6.10 -5.91
N ILE A 122 -22.16 -7.08 -6.43
CA ILE A 122 -21.96 -7.60 -7.78
C ILE A 122 -23.16 -7.24 -8.62
N LYS A 123 -22.92 -6.62 -9.79
CA LYS A 123 -23.95 -6.25 -10.74
C LYS A 123 -23.55 -6.71 -12.14
N GLY A 124 -24.16 -7.79 -12.59
CA GLY A 124 -23.81 -8.39 -13.88
C GLY A 124 -22.38 -8.96 -13.85
N ASP A 125 -21.52 -8.40 -14.67
CA ASP A 125 -20.10 -8.75 -14.80
C ASP A 125 -19.17 -7.80 -14.02
N GLU A 126 -19.73 -6.90 -13.22
CA GLU A 126 -18.98 -5.93 -12.44
C GLU A 126 -19.05 -6.21 -10.94
N LEU A 127 -17.87 -6.18 -10.30
CA LEU A 127 -17.73 -6.13 -8.86
C LEU A 127 -17.58 -4.67 -8.44
N LEU A 128 -18.52 -4.16 -7.69
CA LEU A 128 -18.49 -2.81 -7.12
C LEU A 128 -17.93 -2.88 -5.72
N VAL A 129 -16.83 -2.19 -5.49
CA VAL A 129 -16.16 -2.07 -4.18
C VAL A 129 -16.26 -0.62 -3.74
N ASP A 130 -16.99 -0.38 -2.66
CA ASP A 130 -17.11 0.93 -2.04
C ASP A 130 -16.27 0.97 -0.75
N ILE A 131 -15.37 1.96 -0.66
CA ILE A 131 -14.55 2.20 0.52
C ILE A 131 -14.73 3.66 0.94
N ASN A 132 -15.39 3.92 2.03
CA ASN A 132 -15.81 5.28 2.44
C ASN A 132 -16.63 5.95 1.33
N ASN A 133 -16.12 7.05 0.77
CA ASN A 133 -16.74 7.82 -0.32
C ASN A 133 -16.17 7.46 -1.70
N PHE A 134 -15.35 6.44 -1.79
CA PHE A 134 -14.70 6.02 -3.03
C PHE A 134 -15.35 4.73 -3.53
N ARG A 135 -15.74 4.73 -4.81
CA ARG A 135 -16.29 3.56 -5.52
C ARG A 135 -15.40 3.14 -6.67
N LYS A 136 -15.13 1.85 -6.75
CA LYS A 136 -14.45 1.24 -7.89
C LYS A 136 -15.29 0.10 -8.45
N SER A 137 -15.48 0.11 -9.77
CA SER A 137 -15.96 -1.05 -10.53
C SER A 137 -14.76 -1.85 -11.04
N ILE A 138 -14.80 -3.15 -10.83
CA ILE A 138 -13.81 -4.13 -11.30
C ILE A 138 -14.56 -5.12 -12.17
N ILE A 139 -14.12 -5.26 -13.43
CA ILE A 139 -14.69 -6.26 -14.34
C ILE A 139 -14.28 -7.65 -13.84
N LEU A 140 -15.28 -8.50 -13.63
CA LEU A 140 -15.06 -9.88 -13.21
C LEU A 140 -14.45 -10.70 -14.36
N PRO A 141 -13.48 -11.56 -14.07
CA PRO A 141 -13.06 -12.56 -15.03
C PRO A 141 -14.23 -13.39 -15.56
N ASN A 142 -14.24 -13.70 -16.86
CA ASN A 142 -15.34 -14.41 -17.51
C ASN A 142 -15.77 -15.69 -16.80
N VAL A 143 -14.84 -16.37 -16.12
CA VAL A 143 -15.10 -17.58 -15.34
C VAL A 143 -16.01 -17.33 -14.12
N LEU A 144 -16.14 -16.10 -13.67
CA LEU A 144 -16.96 -15.69 -12.52
C LEU A 144 -18.31 -15.09 -12.92
N VAL A 145 -18.44 -14.65 -14.17
CA VAL A 145 -19.67 -14.01 -14.66
C VAL A 145 -20.84 -14.97 -14.56
N GLY A 146 -21.94 -14.51 -13.96
CA GLY A 146 -23.16 -15.30 -13.75
C GLY A 146 -23.11 -16.29 -12.60
N ARG A 147 -21.99 -16.45 -11.90
CA ARG A 147 -21.90 -17.28 -10.69
C ARG A 147 -22.51 -16.58 -9.48
N LYS A 148 -23.12 -17.35 -8.60
CA LYS A 148 -23.64 -16.82 -7.33
C LYS A 148 -22.51 -16.67 -6.33
N THR A 149 -22.50 -15.56 -5.63
CA THR A 149 -21.62 -15.38 -4.46
C THR A 149 -22.17 -16.16 -3.26
N GLU A 150 -21.29 -16.89 -2.58
CA GLU A 150 -21.63 -17.61 -1.35
C GLU A 150 -21.29 -16.81 -0.09
N GLY A 151 -20.31 -15.92 -0.19
CA GLY A 151 -19.88 -15.08 0.93
C GLY A 151 -18.72 -14.18 0.55
N ALA A 152 -18.45 -13.24 1.44
CA ALA A 152 -17.27 -12.38 1.39
C ALA A 152 -16.70 -12.25 2.80
N ASP A 153 -15.40 -12.53 2.95
CA ASP A 153 -14.66 -12.43 4.20
C ASP A 153 -13.51 -11.43 4.05
N PHE A 154 -13.21 -10.73 5.15
CA PHE A 154 -12.09 -9.80 5.18
C PHE A 154 -11.08 -10.24 6.24
N ILE A 155 -9.93 -10.75 5.82
CA ILE A 155 -8.92 -11.36 6.69
C ILE A 155 -7.56 -10.75 6.33
N GLU A 156 -6.84 -10.20 7.31
CA GLU A 156 -5.47 -9.66 7.15
C GLU A 156 -5.30 -8.70 5.96
N GLY A 157 -6.28 -7.82 5.75
CA GLY A 157 -6.26 -6.87 4.64
C GLY A 157 -6.68 -7.44 3.29
N ASN A 158 -7.07 -8.71 3.21
CA ASN A 158 -7.59 -9.32 2.01
C ASN A 158 -9.11 -9.44 2.06
N LEU A 159 -9.78 -8.88 1.06
CA LEU A 159 -11.18 -9.14 0.78
C LEU A 159 -11.27 -10.39 -0.09
N ASN A 160 -11.79 -11.48 0.45
CA ASN A 160 -11.98 -12.74 -0.24
C ASN A 160 -13.45 -12.94 -0.58
N ILE A 161 -13.79 -13.03 -1.86
CA ILE A 161 -15.14 -13.26 -2.34
C ILE A 161 -15.24 -14.66 -2.92
N THR A 162 -16.09 -15.48 -2.34
CA THR A 162 -16.29 -16.89 -2.75
C THR A 162 -17.47 -16.99 -3.69
N PHE A 163 -17.26 -17.64 -4.83
CA PHE A 163 -18.26 -17.92 -5.84
C PHE A 163 -18.57 -19.42 -5.91
N ALA A 164 -19.85 -19.73 -6.04
CA ALA A 164 -20.31 -21.10 -6.28
C ALA A 164 -19.74 -21.68 -7.58
N ASN A 165 -19.70 -22.99 -7.64
CA ASN A 165 -19.22 -23.71 -8.83
C ASN A 165 -20.22 -23.62 -9.99
#